data_ea571bc8a2f4fca4424f6e1c32c0312e
#
_entry.id   ea571bc8a2f4fca4424f6e1c32c0312e
#
_cell.length_a   1.000
_cell.length_b   1.000
_cell.length_c   1.000
_cell.angle_alpha   90.00
_cell.angle_beta   90.00
_cell.angle_gamma   90.00
#
_symmetry.space_group_name_H-M   'P 1'
#
loop_
_entity.id
_entity.type
_entity.pdbx_description
1 polymer ?
#
loop_
_entity_poly.entity_id
_entity_poly.type
_entity_poly.pdbx_seq_one_letter_code
_entity_poly.pdbx_strand_id
1 'polypeptide(L)'
;KEFEPLFVMHEVEGETLIDPESWCWGFCEGMELREGSWEAIFESEQTELMIPIMLLGADEIEEEDLPLVEDPHNVHKMALEIEANLPLIHRFWVPLRKAPVQTLKREEPKVGRNDDCPCGSGKKYKKCCGAEAAE
;
A
#
# COMPACT_ATOMS: atom_id res chain seq x y z
N LYS A 1 7.27 3.97 -18.68
CA LYS A 1 8.03 2.81 -18.19
C LYS A 1 7.02 1.80 -17.75
N GLU A 2 7.00 0.66 -18.40
CA GLU A 2 6.15 -0.47 -18.06
C GLU A 2 6.61 -1.01 -16.70
N PHE A 3 5.69 -1.33 -15.81
CA PHE A 3 5.99 -1.94 -14.52
C PHE A 3 6.00 -3.45 -14.73
N GLU A 4 7.11 -4.08 -14.40
CA GLU A 4 7.26 -5.53 -14.43
C GLU A 4 7.52 -6.00 -13.00
N PRO A 5 6.67 -6.87 -12.44
CA PRO A 5 6.89 -7.46 -11.13
C PRO A 5 8.08 -8.43 -11.19
N LEU A 6 8.86 -8.50 -10.11
CA LEU A 6 9.97 -9.43 -9.98
C LEU A 6 9.47 -10.74 -9.38
N PHE A 7 9.13 -11.69 -10.23
CA PHE A 7 8.73 -13.04 -9.83
C PHE A 7 9.93 -14.00 -9.84
N VAL A 8 9.82 -15.05 -9.05
CA VAL A 8 10.77 -16.17 -9.07
C VAL A 8 10.43 -17.08 -10.24
N MET A 9 11.44 -17.73 -10.82
CA MET A 9 11.25 -18.72 -11.88
C MET A 9 11.80 -20.06 -11.43
N HIS A 10 11.07 -21.13 -11.70
CA HIS A 10 11.43 -22.50 -11.39
C HIS A 10 11.41 -23.37 -12.65
N GLU A 11 12.33 -24.33 -12.74
CA GLU A 11 12.33 -25.38 -13.77
C GLU A 11 11.50 -26.57 -13.27
N VAL A 12 10.39 -26.85 -13.96
CA VAL A 12 9.51 -27.99 -13.67
C VAL A 12 9.37 -28.82 -14.93
N GLU A 13 9.83 -30.06 -14.89
CA GLU A 13 9.76 -31.01 -16.04
C GLU A 13 10.37 -30.50 -17.35
N GLY A 14 11.34 -29.56 -17.25
CA GLY A 14 12.01 -28.95 -18.42
C GLY A 14 11.31 -27.70 -18.97
N GLU A 15 10.29 -27.22 -18.29
CA GLU A 15 9.62 -25.94 -18.55
C GLU A 15 9.98 -24.92 -17.46
N THR A 16 10.20 -23.67 -17.86
CA THR A 16 10.39 -22.55 -16.91
C THR A 16 9.03 -21.99 -16.51
N LEU A 17 8.65 -22.16 -15.26
CA LEU A 17 7.41 -21.65 -14.71
C LEU A 17 7.68 -20.45 -13.78
N ILE A 18 6.75 -19.50 -13.75
CA ILE A 18 6.80 -18.31 -12.90
C ILE A 18 6.09 -18.62 -11.58
N ASP A 19 6.75 -18.25 -10.49
CA ASP A 19 6.22 -18.33 -9.14
C ASP A 19 6.15 -16.93 -8.53
N PRO A 20 4.95 -16.38 -8.34
CA PRO A 20 4.74 -15.05 -7.77
C PRO A 20 4.48 -15.06 -6.24
N GLU A 21 4.45 -16.21 -5.56
CA GLU A 21 3.99 -16.34 -4.17
C GLU A 21 4.68 -15.35 -3.21
N SER A 22 6.02 -15.33 -3.21
CA SER A 22 6.78 -14.43 -2.34
C SER A 22 6.48 -12.95 -2.62
N TRP A 23 6.22 -12.60 -3.88
CA TRP A 23 5.84 -11.25 -4.28
C TRP A 23 4.42 -10.93 -3.81
N CYS A 24 3.48 -11.85 -3.98
CA CYS A 24 2.09 -11.71 -3.53
C CYS A 24 2.01 -11.55 -2.01
N TRP A 25 2.73 -12.38 -1.27
CA TRP A 25 2.83 -12.25 0.18
C TRP A 25 3.34 -10.86 0.59
N GLY A 26 4.46 -10.41 0.03
CA GLY A 26 4.98 -9.07 0.31
C GLY A 26 4.03 -7.93 -0.10
N PHE A 27 3.20 -8.14 -1.14
CA PHE A 27 2.17 -7.18 -1.54
C PHE A 27 1.05 -7.12 -0.48
N CYS A 28 0.57 -8.27 0.01
CA CYS A 28 -0.44 -8.37 1.07
C CYS A 28 0.03 -7.72 2.37
N GLU A 29 1.27 -8.00 2.82
CA GLU A 29 1.90 -7.33 3.95
C GLU A 29 1.92 -5.80 3.77
N GLY A 30 2.26 -5.35 2.56
CA GLY A 30 2.23 -3.92 2.22
C GLY A 30 0.84 -3.29 2.28
N MET A 31 -0.21 -4.06 2.01
CA MET A 31 -1.60 -3.59 2.13
C MET A 31 -2.01 -3.41 3.59
N GLU A 32 -1.59 -4.30 4.49
CA GLU A 32 -1.88 -4.24 5.93
C GLU A 32 -1.31 -2.99 6.59
N LEU A 33 -0.14 -2.51 6.12
CA LEU A 33 0.44 -1.25 6.62
C LEU A 33 -0.47 -0.02 6.44
N ARG A 34 -1.52 -0.13 5.64
CA ARG A 34 -2.48 0.92 5.34
C ARG A 34 -3.91 0.40 5.37
N GLU A 35 -4.33 -0.11 6.51
CA GLU A 35 -5.71 -0.52 6.74
C GLU A 35 -6.70 0.54 6.25
N GLY A 36 -7.79 0.10 5.66
CA GLY A 36 -8.84 0.96 5.10
C GLY A 36 -8.50 1.65 3.77
N SER A 37 -7.21 1.77 3.38
CA SER A 37 -6.86 2.38 2.10
C SER A 37 -7.23 1.52 0.89
N TRP A 38 -7.42 0.22 1.09
CA TRP A 38 -7.71 -0.75 0.05
C TRP A 38 -9.19 -1.12 -0.08
N GLU A 39 -10.04 -0.70 0.88
CA GLU A 39 -11.49 -0.96 0.88
C GLU A 39 -12.15 -0.57 -0.45
N ALA A 40 -11.75 0.57 -1.02
CA ALA A 40 -12.35 1.09 -2.24
C ALA A 40 -12.25 0.13 -3.45
N ILE A 41 -11.19 -0.67 -3.57
CA ILE A 41 -11.07 -1.64 -4.66
C ILE A 41 -11.85 -2.91 -4.33
N PHE A 42 -11.86 -3.34 -3.07
CA PHE A 42 -12.59 -4.52 -2.62
C PHE A 42 -14.11 -4.34 -2.70
N GLU A 43 -14.62 -3.12 -2.51
CA GLU A 43 -16.03 -2.76 -2.66
C GLU A 43 -16.44 -2.46 -4.10
N SER A 44 -15.49 -2.46 -5.05
CA SER A 44 -15.74 -2.15 -6.46
C SER A 44 -15.91 -3.39 -7.32
N GLU A 45 -16.36 -3.21 -8.56
CA GLU A 45 -16.41 -4.27 -9.57
C GLU A 45 -14.99 -4.77 -9.97
N GLN A 46 -13.94 -4.03 -9.62
CA GLN A 46 -12.55 -4.38 -9.89
C GLN A 46 -11.91 -5.29 -8.83
N THR A 47 -12.67 -5.73 -7.82
CA THR A 47 -12.19 -6.65 -6.78
C THR A 47 -11.60 -7.94 -7.38
N GLU A 48 -12.14 -8.41 -8.51
CA GLU A 48 -11.68 -9.62 -9.20
C GLU A 48 -10.19 -9.53 -9.61
N LEU A 49 -9.68 -8.33 -9.88
CA LEU A 49 -8.26 -8.12 -10.22
C LEU A 49 -7.31 -8.49 -9.07
N MET A 50 -7.81 -8.47 -7.84
CA MET A 50 -7.04 -8.74 -6.63
C MET A 50 -7.00 -10.23 -6.27
N ILE A 51 -7.94 -11.04 -6.79
CA ILE A 51 -8.11 -12.45 -6.40
C ILE A 51 -6.81 -13.25 -6.49
N PRO A 52 -6.07 -13.27 -7.61
CA PRO A 52 -4.86 -14.08 -7.69
C PRO A 52 -3.75 -13.59 -6.75
N ILE A 53 -3.68 -12.30 -6.46
CA ILE A 53 -2.71 -11.75 -5.50
C ILE A 53 -3.08 -12.18 -4.07
N MET A 54 -4.36 -12.06 -3.71
CA MET A 54 -4.85 -12.40 -2.38
C MET A 54 -4.74 -13.90 -2.11
N LEU A 55 -5.05 -14.74 -3.11
CA LEU A 55 -4.98 -16.18 -2.99
C LEU A 55 -3.52 -16.67 -2.79
N LEU A 56 -2.59 -16.18 -3.62
CA LEU A 56 -1.18 -16.60 -3.56
C LEU A 56 -0.39 -15.90 -2.45
N GLY A 57 -0.91 -14.82 -1.89
CA GLY A 57 -0.30 -14.09 -0.77
C GLY A 57 -0.90 -14.38 0.60
N ALA A 58 -1.89 -15.28 0.68
CA ALA A 58 -2.56 -15.62 1.93
C ALA A 58 -1.67 -16.50 2.84
N ASP A 59 -1.68 -16.23 4.14
CA ASP A 59 -1.00 -17.07 5.14
C ASP A 59 -1.68 -18.43 5.34
N GLU A 60 -3.01 -18.45 5.21
CA GLU A 60 -3.83 -19.66 5.30
C GLU A 60 -4.70 -19.79 4.05
N ILE A 61 -4.68 -20.95 3.42
CA ILE A 61 -5.43 -21.26 2.20
C ILE A 61 -6.53 -22.26 2.53
N GLU A 62 -7.75 -22.00 2.08
CA GLU A 62 -8.89 -22.88 2.28
C GLU A 62 -8.69 -24.21 1.53
N GLU A 63 -9.19 -25.34 2.09
CA GLU A 63 -9.02 -26.69 1.49
C GLU A 63 -9.52 -26.77 0.03
N GLU A 64 -10.54 -25.99 -0.32
CA GLU A 64 -11.10 -25.93 -1.69
C GLU A 64 -10.17 -25.25 -2.70
N ASP A 65 -9.30 -24.35 -2.25
CA ASP A 65 -8.37 -23.58 -3.08
C ASP A 65 -6.97 -24.23 -3.18
N LEU A 66 -6.66 -25.19 -2.29
CA LEU A 66 -5.37 -25.90 -2.31
C LEU A 66 -4.99 -26.46 -3.69
N PRO A 67 -5.88 -27.10 -4.47
CA PRO A 67 -5.54 -27.63 -5.79
C PRO A 67 -5.14 -26.55 -6.80
N LEU A 68 -5.56 -25.29 -6.57
CA LEU A 68 -5.20 -24.17 -7.45
C LEU A 68 -3.78 -23.69 -7.21
N VAL A 69 -3.33 -23.68 -5.94
CA VAL A 69 -2.03 -23.15 -5.55
C VAL A 69 -0.93 -24.23 -5.48
N GLU A 70 -1.29 -25.52 -5.36
CA GLU A 70 -0.34 -26.64 -5.37
C GLU A 70 0.13 -27.03 -6.78
N ASP A 71 -0.65 -26.70 -7.83
CA ASP A 71 -0.26 -26.99 -9.22
C ASP A 71 0.59 -25.83 -9.78
N PRO A 72 1.90 -26.08 -10.08
CA PRO A 72 2.80 -25.04 -10.60
C PRO A 72 2.31 -24.39 -11.91
N HIS A 73 1.53 -25.11 -12.72
CA HIS A 73 0.99 -24.56 -13.96
C HIS A 73 -0.18 -23.59 -13.69
N ASN A 74 -0.97 -23.84 -12.65
CA ASN A 74 -2.00 -22.88 -12.23
C ASN A 74 -1.36 -21.64 -11.61
N VAL A 75 -0.35 -21.80 -10.76
CA VAL A 75 0.44 -20.70 -10.18
C VAL A 75 1.04 -19.84 -11.29
N HIS A 76 1.64 -20.47 -12.31
CA HIS A 76 2.17 -19.76 -13.48
C HIS A 76 1.09 -18.97 -14.25
N LYS A 77 -0.10 -19.53 -14.44
CA LYS A 77 -1.21 -18.79 -15.08
C LYS A 77 -1.62 -17.59 -14.25
N MET A 78 -1.75 -17.76 -12.93
CA MET A 78 -2.05 -16.65 -12.02
C MET A 78 -0.98 -15.57 -12.04
N ALA A 79 0.30 -15.92 -12.19
CA ALA A 79 1.38 -14.96 -12.36
C ALA A 79 1.18 -14.07 -13.61
N LEU A 80 0.80 -14.67 -14.73
CA LEU A 80 0.49 -13.92 -15.97
C LEU A 80 -0.75 -13.02 -15.81
N GLU A 81 -1.77 -13.50 -15.09
CA GLU A 81 -2.95 -12.69 -14.75
C GLU A 81 -2.58 -11.51 -13.87
N ILE A 82 -1.74 -11.71 -12.85
CA ILE A 82 -1.24 -10.63 -12.00
C ILE A 82 -0.51 -9.57 -12.82
N GLU A 83 0.39 -9.98 -13.71
CA GLU A 83 1.07 -9.04 -14.62
C GLU A 83 0.08 -8.18 -15.42
N ALA A 84 -0.96 -8.80 -15.98
CA ALA A 84 -1.99 -8.11 -16.74
C ALA A 84 -2.88 -7.20 -15.87
N ASN A 85 -3.14 -7.60 -14.62
CA ASN A 85 -4.01 -6.89 -13.68
C ASN A 85 -3.34 -5.67 -13.04
N LEU A 86 -2.03 -5.71 -12.78
CA LEU A 86 -1.31 -4.62 -12.09
C LEU A 86 -1.49 -3.24 -12.73
N PRO A 87 -1.42 -3.05 -14.06
CA PRO A 87 -1.72 -1.77 -14.70
C PRO A 87 -3.16 -1.31 -14.47
N LEU A 88 -4.13 -2.25 -14.39
CA LEU A 88 -5.54 -1.95 -14.16
C LEU A 88 -5.77 -1.53 -12.71
N ILE A 89 -5.18 -2.25 -11.76
CA ILE A 89 -5.18 -1.90 -10.33
C ILE A 89 -4.57 -0.50 -10.14
N HIS A 90 -3.42 -0.22 -10.74
CA HIS A 90 -2.79 1.10 -10.69
C HIS A 90 -3.71 2.18 -11.26
N ARG A 91 -4.37 1.91 -12.40
CA ARG A 91 -5.30 2.84 -13.06
C ARG A 91 -6.51 3.16 -12.20
N PHE A 92 -7.02 2.17 -11.45
CA PHE A 92 -8.09 2.37 -10.46
C PHE A 92 -7.72 3.44 -9.43
N TRP A 93 -6.48 3.43 -8.93
CA TRP A 93 -6.03 4.35 -7.88
C TRP A 93 -5.67 5.76 -8.38
N VAL A 94 -5.39 5.94 -9.68
CA VAL A 94 -4.95 7.25 -10.22
C VAL A 94 -5.93 8.39 -9.95
N PRO A 95 -7.27 8.26 -10.16
CA PRO A 95 -8.22 9.32 -9.84
C PRO A 95 -8.35 9.58 -8.35
N LEU A 96 -8.26 8.55 -7.51
CA LEU A 96 -8.39 8.64 -6.06
C LEU A 96 -7.19 9.37 -5.42
N ARG A 97 -5.98 9.18 -5.96
CA ARG A 97 -4.76 9.90 -5.53
C ARG A 97 -4.77 11.39 -5.88
N LYS A 98 -5.52 11.79 -6.88
CA LYS A 98 -5.66 13.18 -7.33
C LYS A 98 -6.70 13.96 -6.54
N ALA A 99 -7.42 13.33 -5.60
CA ALA A 99 -8.29 14.04 -4.69
C ALA A 99 -7.48 15.13 -3.96
N PRO A 100 -7.97 16.38 -3.90
CA PRO A 100 -7.22 17.46 -3.26
C PRO A 100 -6.96 17.10 -1.81
N VAL A 101 -5.69 16.97 -1.44
CA VAL A 101 -5.28 16.85 -0.05
C VAL A 101 -5.69 18.15 0.63
N GLN A 102 -6.74 18.12 1.44
CA GLN A 102 -7.07 19.24 2.30
C GLN A 102 -5.93 19.39 3.31
N THR A 103 -5.03 20.30 3.03
CA THR A 103 -4.05 20.72 4.01
C THR A 103 -4.81 21.39 5.14
N LEU A 104 -4.80 20.74 6.31
CA LEU A 104 -5.30 21.35 7.55
C LEU A 104 -4.46 22.61 7.80
N LYS A 105 -5.01 23.78 7.42
CA LYS A 105 -4.43 25.05 7.81
C LYS A 105 -4.69 25.21 9.31
N ARG A 106 -3.62 25.44 10.06
CA ARG A 106 -3.76 25.84 11.45
C ARG A 106 -4.57 27.14 11.50
N GLU A 107 -5.58 27.17 12.35
CA GLU A 107 -6.41 28.36 12.55
C GLU A 107 -5.63 29.48 13.21
N GLU A 108 -4.62 29.13 14.02
CA GLU A 108 -3.75 30.09 14.69
C GLU A 108 -2.37 30.20 14.00
N PRO A 109 -1.87 31.44 13.82
CA PRO A 109 -0.54 31.65 13.29
C PRO A 109 0.52 31.03 14.23
N LYS A 110 1.51 30.34 13.65
CA LYS A 110 2.60 29.77 14.41
C LYS A 110 3.43 30.90 15.02
N VAL A 111 3.45 30.97 16.36
CA VAL A 111 4.34 31.90 17.09
C VAL A 111 5.78 31.50 16.85
N GLY A 112 6.56 32.39 16.27
CA GLY A 112 7.99 32.17 16.04
C GLY A 112 8.77 32.20 17.34
N ARG A 113 9.89 31.47 17.39
CA ARG A 113 10.76 31.38 18.58
C ARG A 113 11.20 32.76 19.10
N ASN A 114 11.33 33.75 18.22
CA ASN A 114 11.77 35.10 18.54
C ASN A 114 10.68 36.15 18.66
N ASP A 115 9.39 35.73 18.41
CA ASP A 115 8.24 36.62 18.50
C ASP A 115 7.90 36.89 19.97
N ASP A 116 7.11 37.94 20.19
CA ASP A 116 6.63 38.25 21.54
C ASP A 116 5.70 37.15 22.03
N CYS A 117 5.82 36.77 23.28
CA CYS A 117 5.04 35.70 23.84
C CYS A 117 3.54 36.07 23.94
N PRO A 118 2.62 35.25 23.42
CA PRO A 118 1.19 35.56 23.44
C PRO A 118 0.58 35.61 24.86
N CYS A 119 1.32 35.18 25.90
CA CYS A 119 0.90 35.31 27.30
C CYS A 119 0.94 36.74 27.85
N GLY A 120 1.40 37.73 27.06
CA GLY A 120 1.45 39.13 27.47
C GLY A 120 2.60 39.50 28.41
N SER A 121 3.60 38.61 28.62
CA SER A 121 4.72 38.84 29.51
C SER A 121 5.77 39.83 28.98
N GLY A 122 5.68 40.30 27.72
CA GLY A 122 6.68 41.14 27.07
C GLY A 122 8.02 40.46 26.81
N LYS A 123 8.12 39.15 27.03
CA LYS A 123 9.31 38.33 26.75
C LYS A 123 9.15 37.61 25.42
N LYS A 124 10.27 37.32 24.75
CA LYS A 124 10.28 36.48 23.53
C LYS A 124 9.80 35.07 23.89
N TYR A 125 9.04 34.44 22.96
CA TYR A 125 8.42 33.13 23.14
C TYR A 125 9.41 32.07 23.65
N LYS A 126 10.64 32.01 23.11
CA LYS A 126 11.71 31.07 23.53
C LYS A 126 12.20 31.27 24.97
N LYS A 127 11.94 32.43 25.59
CA LYS A 127 12.33 32.77 26.97
C LYS A 127 11.13 32.82 27.93
N CYS A 128 9.99 32.35 27.46
CA CYS A 128 8.73 32.29 28.20
C CYS A 128 8.04 30.95 27.98
N CYS A 129 6.82 30.91 27.48
CA CYS A 129 6.06 29.67 27.30
C CYS A 129 6.70 28.66 26.32
N GLY A 130 7.59 29.09 25.43
CA GLY A 130 8.35 28.20 24.56
C GLY A 130 9.64 27.62 25.16
N ALA A 131 9.98 27.96 26.39
CA ALA A 131 11.11 27.37 27.11
C ALA A 131 10.78 26.00 27.72
N GLU A 132 9.55 25.79 28.12
CA GLU A 132 9.04 24.52 28.71
C GLU A 132 8.75 23.43 27.67
N ALA A 133 8.63 23.79 26.39
CA ALA A 133 8.34 22.85 25.29
C ALA A 133 9.58 22.17 24.69
N ALA A 134 10.75 22.32 25.31
CA ALA A 134 12.04 21.86 24.77
C ALA A 134 12.73 20.75 25.61
N GLU A 135 11.96 20.06 26.51
CA GLU A 135 12.39 18.81 27.18
C GLU A 135 11.80 17.55 26.54
#